data_3f5ce225c12cf362d230f9914ac0cb94
#
_entry.id   3f5ce225c12cf362d230f9914ac0cb94
#
_cell.length_a   1.000
_cell.length_b   1.000
_cell.length_c   1.000
_cell.angle_alpha   90.00
_cell.angle_beta   90.00
_cell.angle_gamma   90.00
#
_symmetry.space_group_name_H-M   'P 1'
#
loop_
_entity.id
_entity.type
_entity.pdbx_description
1 polymer ?
#
loop_
_entity_poly.entity_id
_entity_poly.type
_entity_poly.pdbx_seq_one_letter_code
_entity_poly.pdbx_strand_id
1 'polypeptide(L)'
;MVMNTIDANMLKKMFLSGAQRLDSKKEWINELNVFPVPDGDTGTNMTMTIMSAAREVQAIETPTMENLAKAISMGALRGARGNSGVILSQLFRGFSKEIKEAEVIDAQILASALERAAETAYKAVMKPKEGTILTVAKGMSTKALEVFEETDDLVEGIAQVLEYGDYVLSQTPEMLPVLKQAGVVDSGGQGLMEVLKGAYDGLLGKEVDMSSDLKPAAKVVVPDSDIDTADIKFGYCTEFIVMLEKPYTQDRENEFKAFLSSIGDSIVCVNDEDIVKVHVHTNDPGLAIQKGLSYGSLTSMKIDNMREEHNEKVIKDAERKAAEQKAAEAAAPRKEVGFIAVSIGEGMNEIFKGLGVDYIIEGGQTMNPSTEDIMNAVDKVKADTIYVLPNNKNIILAAEQARSLVEDKKLIVIPSKTVPQGITAVVNYIDGESAEVNAEHMVQEMARVKSGQVTYAQRYGH
;
A
#
# COMPACT_ATOMS: atom_id res chain seq x y z
N MET A 1 -7.97 1.05 37.52
CA MET A 1 -8.15 -0.31 38.09
C MET A 1 -6.75 -0.84 38.24
N VAL A 2 -6.31 -1.12 39.47
CA VAL A 2 -4.99 -1.71 39.69
C VAL A 2 -5.10 -3.19 39.41
N MET A 3 -4.22 -3.73 38.57
CA MET A 3 -4.20 -5.14 38.20
C MET A 3 -2.76 -5.65 38.26
N ASN A 4 -2.50 -6.59 39.17
CA ASN A 4 -1.14 -7.04 39.44
C ASN A 4 -0.82 -8.42 38.81
N THR A 5 -1.83 -9.12 38.28
CA THR A 5 -1.65 -10.42 37.65
C THR A 5 -2.59 -10.63 36.48
N ILE A 6 -2.14 -11.38 35.47
CA ILE A 6 -2.92 -11.86 34.34
C ILE A 6 -3.03 -13.38 34.46
N ASP A 7 -4.24 -13.89 34.56
CA ASP A 7 -4.51 -15.33 34.54
C ASP A 7 -4.63 -15.87 33.08
N ALA A 8 -4.76 -17.19 32.96
CA ALA A 8 -4.85 -17.83 31.65
C ALA A 8 -6.09 -17.40 30.84
N ASN A 9 -7.24 -17.15 31.50
CA ASN A 9 -8.45 -16.69 30.82
C ASN A 9 -8.26 -15.27 30.27
N MET A 10 -7.64 -14.40 31.05
CA MET A 10 -7.30 -13.05 30.62
C MET A 10 -6.29 -13.05 29.48
N LEU A 11 -5.22 -13.88 29.58
CA LEU A 11 -4.24 -14.01 28.49
C LEU A 11 -4.89 -14.49 27.19
N LYS A 12 -5.80 -15.49 27.27
CA LYS A 12 -6.57 -15.95 26.11
C LYS A 12 -7.34 -14.80 25.47
N LYS A 13 -8.05 -13.99 26.26
CA LYS A 13 -8.80 -12.84 25.78
C LYS A 13 -7.89 -11.78 25.15
N MET A 14 -6.78 -11.43 25.80
CA MET A 14 -5.80 -10.46 25.30
C MET A 14 -5.24 -10.91 23.94
N PHE A 15 -4.83 -12.18 23.81
CA PHE A 15 -4.28 -12.70 22.56
C PHE A 15 -5.28 -12.65 21.40
N LEU A 16 -6.53 -13.06 21.64
CA LEU A 16 -7.59 -13.03 20.63
C LEU A 16 -7.93 -11.60 20.22
N SER A 17 -7.97 -10.66 21.16
CA SER A 17 -8.18 -9.22 20.87
C SER A 17 -7.03 -8.64 20.04
N GLY A 18 -5.78 -9.01 20.34
CA GLY A 18 -4.62 -8.64 19.54
C GLY A 18 -4.69 -9.16 18.10
N ALA A 19 -5.12 -10.40 17.93
CA ALA A 19 -5.30 -11.01 16.61
C ALA A 19 -6.38 -10.32 15.79
N GLN A 20 -7.53 -9.99 16.40
CA GLN A 20 -8.62 -9.27 15.74
C GLN A 20 -8.21 -7.86 15.32
N ARG A 21 -7.49 -7.14 16.18
CA ARG A 21 -7.03 -5.78 15.87
C ARG A 21 -6.05 -5.79 14.69
N LEU A 22 -5.09 -6.72 14.66
CA LEU A 22 -4.18 -6.86 13.54
C LEU A 22 -4.93 -7.16 12.23
N ASP A 23 -5.90 -8.08 12.25
CA ASP A 23 -6.69 -8.42 11.06
C ASP A 23 -7.47 -7.20 10.52
N SER A 24 -8.05 -6.39 11.41
CA SER A 24 -8.77 -5.16 11.03
C SER A 24 -7.87 -4.09 10.39
N LYS A 25 -6.56 -4.13 10.64
CA LYS A 25 -5.58 -3.13 10.18
C LYS A 25 -4.63 -3.66 9.08
N LYS A 26 -4.79 -4.89 8.64
CA LYS A 26 -3.86 -5.57 7.74
C LYS A 26 -3.60 -4.83 6.43
N GLU A 27 -4.64 -4.28 5.80
CA GLU A 27 -4.49 -3.55 4.53
C GLU A 27 -3.67 -2.27 4.71
N TRP A 28 -3.93 -1.53 5.77
CA TRP A 28 -3.13 -0.36 6.11
C TRP A 28 -1.66 -0.70 6.39
N ILE A 29 -1.39 -1.82 7.09
CA ILE A 29 -0.02 -2.28 7.36
C ILE A 29 0.67 -2.71 6.04
N ASN A 30 -0.09 -3.31 5.11
CA ASN A 30 0.40 -3.63 3.77
C ASN A 30 0.87 -2.38 3.01
N GLU A 31 0.15 -1.26 3.16
CA GLU A 31 0.52 0.03 2.52
C GLU A 31 1.86 0.58 3.03
N LEU A 32 2.24 0.29 4.28
CA LEU A 32 3.51 0.72 4.86
C LEU A 32 4.70 -0.13 4.40
N ASN A 33 4.45 -1.27 3.74
CA ASN A 33 5.51 -2.22 3.41
C ASN A 33 6.37 -1.76 2.23
N VAL A 34 7.55 -1.21 2.53
CA VAL A 34 8.56 -0.79 1.54
C VAL A 34 9.92 -1.47 1.77
N PHE A 35 10.07 -2.27 2.82
CA PHE A 35 11.32 -2.96 3.18
C PHE A 35 11.03 -4.35 3.77
N PRO A 36 11.85 -5.39 3.49
CA PRO A 36 13.02 -5.42 2.58
C PRO A 36 12.66 -5.44 1.09
N VAL A 37 11.44 -5.84 0.75
CA VAL A 37 10.87 -5.82 -0.60
C VAL A 37 9.50 -5.14 -0.52
N PRO A 38 9.17 -4.21 -1.41
CA PRO A 38 7.89 -3.50 -1.39
C PRO A 38 6.77 -4.33 -2.06
N ASP A 39 6.54 -5.55 -1.59
CA ASP A 39 5.50 -6.47 -2.09
C ASP A 39 4.12 -6.20 -1.50
N GLY A 40 4.05 -5.44 -0.39
CA GLY A 40 2.78 -5.01 0.23
C GLY A 40 2.04 -6.13 0.93
N ASP A 41 2.74 -7.10 1.48
CA ASP A 41 2.17 -8.30 2.07
C ASP A 41 2.40 -8.44 3.58
N THR A 42 3.15 -7.53 4.22
CA THR A 42 3.52 -7.60 5.64
C THR A 42 2.30 -7.78 6.55
N GLY A 43 1.26 -6.96 6.39
CA GLY A 43 0.04 -7.05 7.19
C GLY A 43 -0.67 -8.38 6.98
N THR A 44 -0.76 -8.85 5.74
CA THR A 44 -1.34 -10.16 5.39
C THR A 44 -0.56 -11.30 6.02
N ASN A 45 0.76 -11.31 5.90
CA ASN A 45 1.63 -12.36 6.45
C ASN A 45 1.56 -12.43 7.98
N MET A 46 1.61 -11.29 8.66
CA MET A 46 1.47 -11.22 10.12
C MET A 46 0.08 -11.66 10.57
N THR A 47 -0.99 -11.24 9.87
CA THR A 47 -2.36 -11.66 10.18
C THR A 47 -2.55 -13.17 10.01
N MET A 48 -2.09 -13.74 8.91
CA MET A 48 -2.18 -15.20 8.69
C MET A 48 -1.44 -15.98 9.79
N THR A 49 -0.30 -15.46 10.23
CA THR A 49 0.52 -16.05 11.30
C THR A 49 -0.22 -16.05 12.64
N ILE A 50 -0.71 -14.89 13.08
CA ILE A 50 -1.38 -14.78 14.38
C ILE A 50 -2.74 -15.49 14.38
N MET A 51 -3.49 -15.44 13.26
CA MET A 51 -4.79 -16.13 13.13
C MET A 51 -4.66 -17.65 13.13
N SER A 52 -3.52 -18.19 12.71
CA SER A 52 -3.23 -19.63 12.88
C SER A 52 -3.14 -20.00 14.36
N ALA A 53 -2.42 -19.22 15.16
CA ALA A 53 -2.35 -19.40 16.61
C ALA A 53 -3.69 -19.13 17.30
N ALA A 54 -4.40 -18.07 16.89
CA ALA A 54 -5.69 -17.69 17.46
C ALA A 54 -6.74 -18.80 17.34
N ARG A 55 -6.74 -19.55 16.25
CA ARG A 55 -7.63 -20.71 16.09
C ARG A 55 -7.32 -21.83 17.11
N GLU A 56 -6.05 -22.11 17.34
CA GLU A 56 -5.64 -23.11 18.36
C GLU A 56 -5.98 -22.61 19.78
N VAL A 57 -5.72 -21.34 20.08
CA VAL A 57 -6.05 -20.69 21.36
C VAL A 57 -7.57 -20.69 21.61
N GLN A 58 -8.35 -20.40 20.59
CA GLN A 58 -9.82 -20.35 20.69
C GLN A 58 -10.41 -21.72 21.00
N ALA A 59 -9.83 -22.79 20.46
CA ALA A 59 -10.27 -24.17 20.66
C ALA A 59 -10.03 -24.70 22.09
N ILE A 60 -9.21 -24.01 22.91
CA ILE A 60 -8.94 -24.41 24.28
C ILE A 60 -10.15 -24.10 25.18
N GLU A 61 -10.84 -25.09 25.68
CA GLU A 61 -12.00 -24.89 26.56
C GLU A 61 -11.58 -24.49 27.99
N THR A 62 -10.54 -25.14 28.52
CA THR A 62 -10.01 -24.84 29.86
C THR A 62 -8.58 -24.33 29.74
N PRO A 63 -8.39 -22.97 29.65
CA PRO A 63 -7.08 -22.42 29.49
C PRO A 63 -6.20 -22.54 30.74
N THR A 64 -4.95 -22.96 30.49
CA THR A 64 -3.83 -22.89 31.42
C THR A 64 -2.68 -22.16 30.73
N MET A 65 -1.71 -21.63 31.49
CA MET A 65 -0.55 -20.97 30.86
C MET A 65 0.20 -21.95 29.96
N GLU A 66 0.35 -23.21 30.35
CA GLU A 66 1.04 -24.23 29.57
C GLU A 66 0.39 -24.47 28.20
N ASN A 67 -0.96 -24.75 28.19
CA ASN A 67 -1.63 -25.04 26.92
C ASN A 67 -1.79 -23.81 26.03
N LEU A 68 -1.95 -22.61 26.58
CA LEU A 68 -1.95 -21.37 25.84
C LEU A 68 -0.56 -21.08 25.25
N ALA A 69 0.50 -21.20 26.04
CA ALA A 69 1.87 -21.00 25.58
C ALA A 69 2.20 -21.92 24.39
N LYS A 70 1.79 -23.20 24.48
CA LYS A 70 1.96 -24.16 23.40
C LYS A 70 1.15 -23.77 22.15
N ALA A 71 -0.14 -23.45 22.31
CA ALA A 71 -1.01 -23.07 21.18
C ALA A 71 -0.52 -21.79 20.49
N ILE A 72 -0.10 -20.77 21.25
CA ILE A 72 0.43 -19.52 20.72
C ILE A 72 1.74 -19.78 19.93
N SER A 73 2.71 -20.47 20.56
CA SER A 73 4.01 -20.71 19.94
C SER A 73 3.91 -21.61 18.70
N MET A 74 3.30 -22.78 18.83
CA MET A 74 3.23 -23.75 17.73
C MET A 74 2.27 -23.32 16.62
N GLY A 75 1.12 -22.77 17.00
CA GLY A 75 0.14 -22.26 16.03
C GLY A 75 0.71 -21.12 15.18
N ALA A 76 1.42 -20.18 15.79
CA ALA A 76 2.10 -19.12 15.08
C ALA A 76 3.23 -19.65 14.17
N LEU A 77 4.05 -20.59 14.66
CA LEU A 77 5.17 -21.15 13.88
C LEU A 77 4.67 -21.90 12.64
N ARG A 78 3.63 -22.73 12.78
CA ARG A 78 3.03 -23.47 11.66
C ARG A 78 2.38 -22.55 10.64
N GLY A 79 1.76 -21.46 11.10
CA GLY A 79 1.10 -20.47 10.27
C GLY A 79 2.01 -19.35 9.76
N ALA A 80 3.28 -19.33 10.17
CA ALA A 80 4.21 -18.25 9.85
C ALA A 80 4.41 -18.12 8.33
N ARG A 81 4.30 -16.88 7.84
CA ARG A 81 4.48 -16.52 6.42
C ARG A 81 5.32 -15.28 6.31
N GLY A 82 6.16 -15.23 5.28
CA GLY A 82 7.08 -14.13 5.03
C GLY A 82 8.06 -13.89 6.20
N ASN A 83 9.00 -12.98 6.02
CA ASN A 83 9.91 -12.58 7.09
C ASN A 83 9.17 -12.05 8.32
N SER A 84 8.18 -11.19 8.12
CA SER A 84 7.42 -10.55 9.18
C SER A 84 6.64 -11.56 10.03
N GLY A 85 5.98 -12.53 9.39
CA GLY A 85 5.26 -13.58 10.10
C GLY A 85 6.18 -14.53 10.85
N VAL A 86 7.33 -14.90 10.25
CA VAL A 86 8.30 -15.76 10.96
C VAL A 86 8.89 -15.01 12.16
N ILE A 87 9.25 -13.74 12.05
CA ILE A 87 9.75 -12.95 13.19
C ILE A 87 8.68 -12.83 14.27
N LEU A 88 7.43 -12.53 13.92
CA LEU A 88 6.30 -12.49 14.86
C LEU A 88 6.14 -13.83 15.59
N SER A 89 6.24 -14.96 14.87
CA SER A 89 6.18 -16.30 15.50
C SER A 89 7.30 -16.52 16.51
N GLN A 90 8.50 -15.96 16.28
CA GLN A 90 9.62 -16.06 17.20
C GLN A 90 9.47 -15.16 18.42
N LEU A 91 8.86 -13.97 18.27
CA LEU A 91 8.44 -13.14 19.41
C LEU A 91 7.47 -13.92 20.31
N PHE A 92 6.44 -14.52 19.72
CA PHE A 92 5.50 -15.36 20.48
C PHE A 92 6.15 -16.58 21.12
N ARG A 93 7.11 -17.21 20.43
CA ARG A 93 7.84 -18.35 20.98
C ARG A 93 8.65 -17.97 22.20
N GLY A 94 9.38 -16.86 22.15
CA GLY A 94 10.15 -16.37 23.29
C GLY A 94 9.27 -16.04 24.49
N PHE A 95 8.19 -15.29 24.23
CA PHE A 95 7.17 -14.99 25.24
C PHE A 95 6.57 -16.25 25.87
N SER A 96 6.14 -17.19 25.05
CA SER A 96 5.54 -18.45 25.49
C SER A 96 6.48 -19.30 26.35
N LYS A 97 7.78 -19.31 26.04
CA LYS A 97 8.77 -20.05 26.83
C LYS A 97 8.91 -19.54 28.26
N GLU A 98 8.69 -18.23 28.47
CA GLU A 98 8.79 -17.66 29.80
C GLU A 98 7.55 -17.92 30.65
N ILE A 99 6.37 -17.85 30.05
CA ILE A 99 5.11 -17.93 30.79
C ILE A 99 4.60 -19.36 31.02
N LYS A 100 5.10 -20.36 30.29
CA LYS A 100 4.50 -21.71 30.25
C LYS A 100 4.41 -22.42 31.62
N GLU A 101 5.33 -22.15 32.55
CA GLU A 101 5.40 -22.75 33.89
C GLU A 101 4.78 -21.86 34.96
N ALA A 102 4.32 -20.67 34.61
CA ALA A 102 3.69 -19.77 35.55
C ALA A 102 2.20 -20.11 35.78
N GLU A 103 1.68 -19.86 36.98
CA GLU A 103 0.24 -19.93 37.25
C GLU A 103 -0.46 -18.66 36.79
N VAL A 104 0.19 -17.51 36.98
CA VAL A 104 -0.25 -16.19 36.56
C VAL A 104 0.96 -15.39 36.06
N ILE A 105 0.72 -14.40 35.23
CA ILE A 105 1.75 -13.44 34.78
C ILE A 105 1.67 -12.21 35.69
N ASP A 106 2.71 -11.97 36.46
CA ASP A 106 2.91 -10.73 37.20
C ASP A 106 3.83 -9.76 36.41
N ALA A 107 4.16 -8.64 37.00
CA ALA A 107 4.99 -7.58 36.41
C ALA A 107 6.38 -8.11 36.01
N GLN A 108 7.01 -8.92 36.87
CA GLN A 108 8.36 -9.44 36.63
C GLN A 108 8.37 -10.48 35.52
N ILE A 109 7.40 -11.41 35.54
CA ILE A 109 7.25 -12.43 34.48
C ILE A 109 6.94 -11.75 33.15
N LEU A 110 6.10 -10.70 33.12
CA LEU A 110 5.79 -9.96 31.89
C LEU A 110 7.03 -9.28 31.31
N ALA A 111 7.83 -8.60 32.14
CA ALA A 111 9.09 -7.96 31.71
C ALA A 111 10.07 -9.01 31.13
N SER A 112 10.30 -10.10 31.85
CA SER A 112 11.16 -11.20 31.39
C SER A 112 10.63 -11.87 30.11
N ALA A 113 9.32 -12.00 29.98
CA ALA A 113 8.70 -12.58 28.78
C ALA A 113 8.88 -11.70 27.54
N LEU A 114 8.77 -10.37 27.68
CA LEU A 114 9.05 -9.43 26.60
C LEU A 114 10.54 -9.40 26.22
N GLU A 115 11.43 -9.45 27.19
CA GLU A 115 12.88 -9.54 26.94
C GLU A 115 13.22 -10.82 26.17
N ARG A 116 12.71 -11.97 26.63
CA ARG A 116 12.95 -13.27 25.99
C ARG A 116 12.32 -13.34 24.58
N ALA A 117 11.18 -12.69 24.38
CA ALA A 117 10.57 -12.54 23.07
C ALA A 117 11.52 -11.83 22.09
N ALA A 118 12.03 -10.66 22.47
CA ALA A 118 12.96 -9.88 21.64
C ALA A 118 14.24 -10.66 21.35
N GLU A 119 14.88 -11.25 22.38
CA GLU A 119 16.09 -12.09 22.22
C GLU A 119 15.88 -13.26 21.26
N THR A 120 14.74 -13.99 21.40
CA THR A 120 14.44 -15.14 20.56
C THR A 120 14.29 -14.72 19.09
N ALA A 121 13.63 -13.60 18.84
CA ALA A 121 13.45 -13.06 17.50
C ALA A 121 14.79 -12.59 16.88
N TYR A 122 15.63 -11.90 17.64
CA TYR A 122 16.97 -11.48 17.16
C TYR A 122 17.86 -12.69 16.84
N LYS A 123 17.84 -13.75 17.66
CA LYS A 123 18.62 -14.97 17.41
C LYS A 123 18.15 -15.75 16.18
N ALA A 124 16.87 -15.61 15.81
CA ALA A 124 16.29 -16.29 14.66
C ALA A 124 16.69 -15.65 13.32
N VAL A 125 16.96 -14.37 13.30
CA VAL A 125 17.34 -13.62 12.09
C VAL A 125 18.84 -13.62 11.93
N MET A 126 19.35 -14.14 10.83
CA MET A 126 20.81 -14.26 10.62
C MET A 126 21.53 -12.91 10.50
N LYS A 127 20.88 -11.92 9.94
CA LYS A 127 21.39 -10.54 9.78
C LYS A 127 20.34 -9.54 10.23
N PRO A 128 20.13 -9.39 11.55
CA PRO A 128 19.15 -8.43 12.05
C PRO A 128 19.49 -7.01 11.62
N LYS A 129 18.47 -6.25 11.26
CA LYS A 129 18.60 -4.84 10.89
C LYS A 129 17.84 -3.97 11.86
N GLU A 130 18.47 -2.89 12.30
CA GLU A 130 17.83 -1.86 13.11
C GLU A 130 16.85 -1.03 12.26
N GLY A 131 15.86 -0.44 12.92
CA GLY A 131 14.75 0.27 12.25
C GLY A 131 13.64 -0.66 11.79
N THR A 132 13.54 -1.88 12.35
CA THR A 132 12.54 -2.88 12.00
C THR A 132 11.72 -3.32 13.22
N ILE A 133 10.76 -4.24 13.03
CA ILE A 133 10.02 -4.90 14.11
C ILE A 133 10.92 -5.36 15.28
N LEU A 134 12.15 -5.79 14.98
CA LEU A 134 13.13 -6.20 15.99
C LEU A 134 13.52 -5.05 16.91
N THR A 135 13.76 -3.87 16.35
CA THR A 135 14.11 -2.66 17.11
C THR A 135 12.97 -2.23 18.02
N VAL A 136 11.72 -2.28 17.51
CA VAL A 136 10.54 -1.96 18.30
C VAL A 136 10.39 -2.95 19.46
N ALA A 137 10.48 -4.24 19.20
CA ALA A 137 10.40 -5.29 20.22
C ALA A 137 11.48 -5.12 21.30
N LYS A 138 12.73 -4.84 20.92
CA LYS A 138 13.84 -4.60 21.83
C LYS A 138 13.64 -3.35 22.67
N GLY A 139 13.22 -2.24 22.06
CA GLY A 139 12.94 -1.00 22.79
C GLY A 139 11.86 -1.20 23.84
N MET A 140 10.77 -1.88 23.48
CA MET A 140 9.69 -2.19 24.41
C MET A 140 10.12 -3.13 25.53
N SER A 141 10.94 -4.14 25.25
CA SER A 141 11.43 -5.05 26.29
C SER A 141 12.34 -4.33 27.28
N THR A 142 13.23 -3.46 26.81
CA THR A 142 14.07 -2.63 27.70
C THR A 142 13.20 -1.72 28.57
N LYS A 143 12.19 -1.08 27.98
CA LYS A 143 11.28 -0.21 28.74
C LYS A 143 10.44 -0.98 29.75
N ALA A 144 10.03 -2.20 29.43
CA ALA A 144 9.28 -3.05 30.36
C ALA A 144 10.10 -3.38 31.60
N LEU A 145 11.39 -3.73 31.44
CA LEU A 145 12.28 -3.97 32.59
C LEU A 145 12.37 -2.73 33.49
N GLU A 146 12.55 -1.53 32.93
CA GLU A 146 12.59 -0.28 33.70
C GLU A 146 11.27 0.00 34.44
N VAL A 147 10.14 -0.08 33.76
CA VAL A 147 8.83 0.27 34.30
C VAL A 147 8.40 -0.70 35.39
N PHE A 148 8.61 -1.99 35.18
CA PHE A 148 8.19 -3.04 36.12
C PHE A 148 9.18 -3.25 37.29
N GLU A 149 10.29 -2.49 37.34
CA GLU A 149 11.07 -2.27 38.58
C GLU A 149 10.39 -1.24 39.49
N GLU A 150 9.57 -0.32 38.94
CA GLU A 150 8.95 0.80 39.67
C GLU A 150 7.48 0.56 40.05
N THR A 151 6.75 -0.27 39.29
CA THR A 151 5.31 -0.56 39.50
C THR A 151 4.94 -2.01 39.25
N ASP A 152 4.05 -2.53 40.10
CA ASP A 152 3.41 -3.86 39.90
C ASP A 152 2.06 -3.74 39.20
N ASP A 153 1.57 -2.51 38.91
CA ASP A 153 0.29 -2.32 38.16
C ASP A 153 0.51 -2.57 36.68
N LEU A 154 0.03 -3.74 36.20
CA LEU A 154 0.14 -4.16 34.80
C LEU A 154 -0.58 -3.22 33.83
N VAL A 155 -1.68 -2.58 34.27
CA VAL A 155 -2.43 -1.66 33.40
C VAL A 155 -1.62 -0.40 33.16
N GLU A 156 -1.06 0.20 34.20
CA GLU A 156 -0.22 1.39 34.09
C GLU A 156 1.10 1.06 33.37
N GLY A 157 1.76 -0.01 33.75
CA GLY A 157 3.06 -0.39 33.20
C GLY A 157 2.96 -0.73 31.70
N ILE A 158 1.97 -1.52 31.26
CA ILE A 158 1.78 -1.83 29.85
C ILE A 158 1.49 -0.56 29.04
N ALA A 159 0.69 0.40 29.59
CA ALA A 159 0.43 1.67 28.90
C ALA A 159 1.72 2.45 28.61
N GLN A 160 2.62 2.55 29.61
CA GLN A 160 3.93 3.21 29.44
C GLN A 160 4.83 2.48 28.43
N VAL A 161 4.84 1.15 28.43
CA VAL A 161 5.59 0.34 27.47
C VAL A 161 5.06 0.53 26.06
N LEU A 162 3.74 0.60 25.86
CA LEU A 162 3.12 0.85 24.55
C LEU A 162 3.44 2.26 24.03
N GLU A 163 3.36 3.27 24.89
CA GLU A 163 3.73 4.65 24.52
C GLU A 163 5.21 4.72 24.06
N TYR A 164 6.10 4.06 24.78
CA TYR A 164 7.49 3.99 24.36
C TYR A 164 7.69 3.19 23.08
N GLY A 165 6.90 2.13 22.87
CA GLY A 165 6.89 1.36 21.62
C GLY A 165 6.50 2.23 20.42
N ASP A 166 5.48 3.08 20.55
CA ASP A 166 5.10 4.06 19.53
C ASP A 166 6.21 5.07 19.24
N TYR A 167 6.91 5.52 20.28
CA TYR A 167 8.07 6.39 20.11
C TYR A 167 9.17 5.68 19.32
N VAL A 168 9.58 4.46 19.69
CA VAL A 168 10.61 3.69 18.96
C VAL A 168 10.19 3.44 17.52
N LEU A 169 8.92 3.09 17.29
CA LEU A 169 8.38 2.90 15.94
C LEU A 169 8.52 4.19 15.11
N SER A 170 8.21 5.35 15.69
CA SER A 170 8.35 6.65 15.01
C SER A 170 9.80 6.97 14.61
N GLN A 171 10.79 6.36 15.26
CA GLN A 171 12.22 6.55 14.98
C GLN A 171 12.76 5.58 13.90
N THR A 172 11.99 4.58 13.49
CA THR A 172 12.43 3.59 12.48
C THR A 172 12.86 4.23 11.15
N PRO A 173 12.24 5.33 10.65
CA PRO A 173 12.70 6.01 9.44
C PRO A 173 14.10 6.64 9.57
N GLU A 174 14.52 7.03 10.78
CA GLU A 174 15.86 7.57 11.01
C GLU A 174 16.95 6.48 11.01
N MET A 175 16.56 5.22 11.19
CA MET A 175 17.45 4.07 11.23
C MET A 175 17.55 3.36 9.87
N LEU A 176 16.48 3.41 9.04
CA LEU A 176 16.43 2.80 7.71
C LEU A 176 16.12 3.87 6.65
N PRO A 177 17.12 4.25 5.81
CA PRO A 177 16.93 5.30 4.80
C PRO A 177 15.77 5.09 3.84
N VAL A 178 15.45 3.83 3.49
CA VAL A 178 14.32 3.51 2.61
C VAL A 178 12.96 3.89 3.23
N LEU A 179 12.79 3.73 4.54
CA LEU A 179 11.58 4.15 5.25
C LEU A 179 11.46 5.67 5.26
N LYS A 180 12.60 6.37 5.47
CA LYS A 180 12.64 7.83 5.44
C LYS A 180 12.31 8.39 4.06
N GLN A 181 12.84 7.78 3.01
CA GLN A 181 12.53 8.15 1.61
C GLN A 181 11.05 7.95 1.28
N ALA A 182 10.46 6.85 1.76
CA ALA A 182 9.06 6.56 1.57
C ALA A 182 8.12 7.35 2.51
N GLY A 183 8.65 8.01 3.54
CA GLY A 183 7.85 8.75 4.53
C GLY A 183 6.98 7.86 5.41
N VAL A 184 7.39 6.61 5.65
CA VAL A 184 6.65 5.61 6.42
C VAL A 184 7.48 5.06 7.57
N VAL A 185 6.81 4.49 8.58
CA VAL A 185 7.43 3.68 9.63
C VAL A 185 7.57 2.22 9.19
N ASP A 186 8.32 1.41 9.93
CA ASP A 186 8.43 -0.02 9.65
C ASP A 186 7.07 -0.72 9.76
N SER A 187 6.65 -1.38 8.69
CA SER A 187 5.36 -2.08 8.59
C SER A 187 5.24 -3.23 9.61
N GLY A 188 6.33 -3.98 9.80
CA GLY A 188 6.38 -5.07 10.79
C GLY A 188 6.27 -4.54 12.23
N GLY A 189 6.98 -3.44 12.53
CA GLY A 189 6.89 -2.74 13.82
C GLY A 189 5.49 -2.20 14.08
N GLN A 190 4.85 -1.61 13.05
CA GLN A 190 3.45 -1.17 13.16
C GLN A 190 2.52 -2.34 13.44
N GLY A 191 2.68 -3.47 12.74
CA GLY A 191 1.89 -4.68 12.98
C GLY A 191 2.06 -5.22 14.40
N LEU A 192 3.27 -5.22 14.96
CA LEU A 192 3.53 -5.60 16.35
C LEU A 192 2.80 -4.66 17.32
N MET A 193 2.87 -3.35 17.10
CA MET A 193 2.16 -2.38 17.93
C MET A 193 0.64 -2.59 17.90
N GLU A 194 0.05 -2.92 16.75
CA GLU A 194 -1.38 -3.21 16.66
C GLU A 194 -1.77 -4.48 17.43
N VAL A 195 -0.95 -5.53 17.38
CA VAL A 195 -1.16 -6.74 18.20
C VAL A 195 -1.17 -6.40 19.70
N LEU A 196 -0.16 -5.66 20.15
CA LEU A 196 0.01 -5.37 21.57
C LEU A 196 -1.03 -4.37 22.10
N LYS A 197 -1.43 -3.38 21.29
CA LYS A 197 -2.54 -2.48 21.60
C LYS A 197 -3.87 -3.24 21.68
N GLY A 198 -4.11 -4.19 20.77
CA GLY A 198 -5.28 -5.06 20.83
C GLY A 198 -5.29 -5.94 22.06
N ALA A 199 -4.14 -6.49 22.45
CA ALA A 199 -4.00 -7.25 23.69
C ALA A 199 -4.30 -6.38 24.93
N TYR A 200 -3.81 -5.16 24.95
CA TYR A 200 -4.10 -4.18 26.02
C TYR A 200 -5.58 -3.81 26.10
N ASP A 201 -6.26 -3.59 24.96
CA ASP A 201 -7.70 -3.37 24.93
C ASP A 201 -8.46 -4.58 25.48
N GLY A 202 -8.01 -5.80 25.19
CA GLY A 202 -8.52 -7.04 25.78
C GLY A 202 -8.35 -7.09 27.30
N LEU A 203 -7.20 -6.65 27.82
CA LEU A 203 -6.95 -6.53 29.26
C LEU A 203 -7.92 -5.56 29.92
N LEU A 204 -8.18 -4.41 29.30
CA LEU A 204 -9.12 -3.39 29.80
C LEU A 204 -10.60 -3.80 29.63
N GLY A 205 -10.89 -4.94 29.03
CA GLY A 205 -12.25 -5.38 28.75
C GLY A 205 -12.97 -4.58 27.67
N LYS A 206 -12.25 -3.83 26.85
CA LYS A 206 -12.82 -3.12 25.72
C LYS A 206 -13.12 -4.11 24.59
N GLU A 207 -14.24 -3.92 23.89
CA GLU A 207 -14.44 -4.58 22.61
C GLU A 207 -13.51 -3.94 21.57
N VAL A 208 -12.94 -4.76 20.68
CA VAL A 208 -12.12 -4.24 19.58
C VAL A 208 -13.05 -3.44 18.67
N ASP A 209 -12.90 -2.12 18.66
CA ASP A 209 -13.65 -1.24 17.77
C ASP A 209 -13.15 -1.45 16.33
N MET A 210 -13.95 -2.12 15.52
CA MET A 210 -13.66 -2.39 14.11
C MET A 210 -13.77 -1.14 13.22
N SER A 211 -14.27 0.00 13.75
CA SER A 211 -14.65 1.16 12.97
C SER A 211 -13.80 2.42 13.17
N SER A 212 -13.09 2.53 14.29
CA SER A 212 -12.55 3.80 14.73
C SER A 212 -11.07 3.94 14.56
N ASP A 213 -10.44 4.22 13.58
CA ASP A 213 -9.13 4.87 13.39
C ASP A 213 -8.56 4.68 11.97
N LEU A 214 -9.43 4.57 10.99
CA LEU A 214 -9.07 4.93 9.62
C LEU A 214 -8.98 6.46 9.53
N LYS A 215 -8.08 7.10 10.29
CA LYS A 215 -7.48 8.31 9.74
C LYS A 215 -6.77 7.81 8.49
N PRO A 216 -7.12 8.33 7.29
CA PRO A 216 -6.28 8.08 6.14
C PRO A 216 -4.90 8.50 6.60
N ALA A 217 -3.95 7.58 6.62
CA ALA A 217 -2.55 7.94 6.69
C ALA A 217 -2.41 9.07 5.68
N ALA A 218 -1.79 10.18 6.09
CA ALA A 218 -1.45 11.26 5.18
C ALA A 218 -0.96 10.57 3.94
N LYS A 219 -1.62 10.79 2.79
CA LYS A 219 -1.40 10.04 1.55
C LYS A 219 0.06 9.68 1.48
N VAL A 220 0.38 8.40 1.66
CA VAL A 220 1.74 7.91 1.49
C VAL A 220 2.00 8.17 0.02
N VAL A 221 2.61 9.32 -0.27
CA VAL A 221 3.20 9.58 -1.57
C VAL A 221 4.41 8.66 -1.54
N VAL A 222 4.18 7.41 -1.93
CA VAL A 222 5.31 6.58 -2.34
C VAL A 222 5.94 7.39 -3.46
N PRO A 223 7.15 7.93 -3.29
CA PRO A 223 7.85 8.52 -4.42
C PRO A 223 7.78 7.45 -5.50
N ASP A 224 7.62 7.85 -6.78
CA ASP A 224 7.95 6.99 -7.91
C ASP A 224 9.44 6.62 -7.73
N SER A 225 9.71 5.76 -6.77
CA SER A 225 10.97 5.05 -6.72
C SER A 225 10.80 4.00 -7.79
N ASP A 226 11.42 4.25 -8.95
CA ASP A 226 11.91 3.24 -9.85
C ASP A 226 12.81 2.29 -9.04
N ILE A 227 12.22 1.49 -8.12
CA ILE A 227 12.86 0.27 -7.65
C ILE A 227 12.69 -0.64 -8.85
N ASP A 228 13.69 -0.58 -9.72
CA ASP A 228 13.78 -1.47 -10.86
C ASP A 228 13.77 -2.90 -10.31
N THR A 229 13.00 -3.79 -10.92
CA THR A 229 13.05 -5.24 -10.63
C THR A 229 14.47 -5.79 -10.68
N ALA A 230 15.43 -5.05 -11.30
CA ALA A 230 16.87 -5.30 -11.27
C ALA A 230 17.49 -5.25 -9.85
N ASP A 231 16.89 -4.55 -8.89
CA ASP A 231 17.41 -4.46 -7.51
C ASP A 231 17.05 -5.69 -6.65
N ILE A 232 16.12 -6.54 -7.11
CA ILE A 232 15.79 -7.81 -6.43
C ILE A 232 16.86 -8.86 -6.78
N LYS A 233 17.88 -8.94 -5.92
CA LYS A 233 19.04 -9.84 -6.11
C LYS A 233 18.62 -11.31 -6.15
N PHE A 234 17.75 -11.75 -5.24
CA PHE A 234 17.20 -13.10 -5.17
C PHE A 234 15.71 -13.05 -5.46
N GLY A 235 15.28 -13.72 -6.53
CA GLY A 235 13.95 -13.52 -7.11
C GLY A 235 12.83 -14.33 -6.49
N TYR A 236 13.14 -15.37 -5.69
CA TYR A 236 12.12 -16.26 -5.14
C TYR A 236 12.13 -16.24 -3.61
N CYS A 237 10.98 -15.93 -3.01
CA CYS A 237 10.69 -16.23 -1.63
C CYS A 237 10.34 -17.71 -1.51
N THR A 238 11.12 -18.45 -0.76
CA THR A 238 10.98 -19.91 -0.62
C THR A 238 10.75 -20.28 0.84
N GLU A 239 9.64 -20.89 1.14
CA GLU A 239 9.23 -21.29 2.48
C GLU A 239 8.83 -22.76 2.52
N PHE A 240 9.23 -23.44 3.59
CA PHE A 240 8.79 -24.80 3.85
C PHE A 240 9.03 -25.19 5.32
N ILE A 241 8.37 -26.25 5.74
CA ILE A 241 8.60 -26.90 7.03
C ILE A 241 9.20 -28.28 6.78
N VAL A 242 10.33 -28.56 7.42
CA VAL A 242 10.92 -29.90 7.47
C VAL A 242 10.34 -30.63 8.67
N MET A 243 9.73 -31.78 8.44
CA MET A 243 9.35 -32.73 9.49
C MET A 243 10.56 -33.62 9.78
N LEU A 244 11.20 -33.43 10.93
CA LEU A 244 12.47 -34.06 11.25
C LEU A 244 12.28 -35.60 11.48
N GLU A 245 13.09 -36.38 10.79
CA GLU A 245 13.13 -37.84 10.97
C GLU A 245 14.23 -38.28 11.92
N LYS A 246 15.16 -37.40 12.25
CA LYS A 246 16.31 -37.64 13.11
C LYS A 246 16.57 -36.46 14.02
N PRO A 247 17.26 -36.67 15.18
CA PRO A 247 17.62 -35.58 16.06
C PRO A 247 18.33 -34.44 15.31
N TYR A 248 17.85 -33.20 15.48
CA TYR A 248 18.39 -32.00 14.84
C TYR A 248 19.31 -31.30 15.82
N THR A 249 20.62 -31.59 15.69
CA THR A 249 21.65 -31.04 16.55
C THR A 249 22.03 -29.62 16.14
N GLN A 250 22.69 -28.88 17.05
CA GLN A 250 23.20 -27.53 16.75
C GLN A 250 24.14 -27.51 15.53
N ASP A 251 24.95 -28.53 15.33
CA ASP A 251 25.83 -28.65 14.18
C ASP A 251 25.05 -28.77 12.87
N ARG A 252 23.97 -29.55 12.85
CA ARG A 252 23.07 -29.68 11.70
C ARG A 252 22.34 -28.37 11.41
N GLU A 253 21.91 -27.66 12.45
CA GLU A 253 21.31 -26.33 12.30
C GLU A 253 22.31 -25.35 11.67
N ASN A 254 23.52 -25.31 12.19
CA ASN A 254 24.59 -24.46 11.65
C ASN A 254 24.94 -24.82 10.22
N GLU A 255 25.01 -26.10 9.88
CA GLU A 255 25.26 -26.59 8.50
C GLU A 255 24.14 -26.14 7.57
N PHE A 256 22.87 -26.26 7.98
CA PHE A 256 21.74 -25.87 7.15
C PHE A 256 21.69 -24.36 6.94
N LYS A 257 21.88 -23.57 7.99
CA LYS A 257 21.97 -22.10 7.93
C LYS A 257 23.11 -21.65 7.01
N ALA A 258 24.29 -22.27 7.12
CA ALA A 258 25.44 -21.96 6.27
C ALA A 258 25.15 -22.27 4.80
N PHE A 259 24.50 -23.42 4.52
CA PHE A 259 24.10 -23.78 3.15
C PHE A 259 23.11 -22.76 2.56
N LEU A 260 22.04 -22.43 3.30
CA LEU A 260 21.08 -21.43 2.85
C LEU A 260 21.72 -20.07 2.57
N SER A 261 22.68 -19.67 3.42
CA SER A 261 23.45 -18.43 3.23
C SER A 261 24.33 -18.42 1.99
N SER A 262 24.72 -19.59 1.49
CA SER A 262 25.51 -19.70 0.26
C SER A 262 24.67 -19.53 -1.00
N ILE A 263 23.35 -19.75 -0.94
CA ILE A 263 22.43 -19.71 -2.07
C ILE A 263 21.42 -18.57 -2.03
N GLY A 264 21.37 -17.80 -0.93
CA GLY A 264 20.34 -16.78 -0.76
C GLY A 264 20.62 -15.78 0.35
N ASP A 265 19.63 -14.94 0.62
CA ASP A 265 19.60 -14.01 1.75
C ASP A 265 18.23 -14.03 2.46
N SER A 266 18.00 -13.08 3.38
CA SER A 266 16.75 -12.97 4.17
C SER A 266 16.36 -14.29 4.85
N ILE A 267 17.36 -15.01 5.37
CA ILE A 267 17.21 -16.37 5.86
C ILE A 267 16.66 -16.35 7.28
N VAL A 268 15.58 -17.09 7.49
CA VAL A 268 15.09 -17.51 8.79
C VAL A 268 14.97 -19.03 8.79
N CYS A 269 15.73 -19.67 9.66
CA CYS A 269 15.77 -21.11 9.81
C CYS A 269 15.68 -21.43 11.30
N VAL A 270 14.51 -21.84 11.75
CA VAL A 270 14.20 -22.08 13.17
C VAL A 270 13.66 -23.47 13.38
N ASN A 271 14.18 -24.14 14.40
CA ASN A 271 13.69 -25.46 14.82
C ASN A 271 12.81 -25.35 16.06
N ASP A 272 11.83 -26.23 16.16
CA ASP A 272 11.01 -26.44 17.33
C ASP A 272 10.58 -27.90 17.38
N GLU A 273 10.98 -28.60 18.46
CA GLU A 273 10.76 -30.05 18.65
C GLU A 273 11.13 -30.87 17.39
N ASP A 274 10.11 -31.35 16.65
CA ASP A 274 10.26 -32.24 15.51
C ASP A 274 10.18 -31.52 14.15
N ILE A 275 10.21 -30.19 14.12
CA ILE A 275 10.09 -29.41 12.88
C ILE A 275 11.18 -28.35 12.73
N VAL A 276 11.56 -28.06 11.48
CA VAL A 276 12.34 -26.88 11.12
C VAL A 276 11.56 -26.03 10.12
N LYS A 277 11.23 -24.79 10.49
CA LYS A 277 10.66 -23.79 9.57
C LYS A 277 11.80 -23.08 8.86
N VAL A 278 11.72 -23.06 7.53
CA VAL A 278 12.67 -22.39 6.66
C VAL A 278 11.96 -21.29 5.87
N HIS A 279 12.59 -20.13 5.79
CA HIS A 279 12.31 -19.04 4.87
C HIS A 279 13.64 -18.58 4.29
N VAL A 280 13.73 -18.43 2.97
CA VAL A 280 14.93 -17.94 2.29
C VAL A 280 14.56 -17.25 0.98
N HIS A 281 15.20 -16.12 0.68
CA HIS A 281 15.16 -15.52 -0.64
C HIS A 281 16.32 -16.08 -1.47
N THR A 282 16.02 -16.73 -2.57
CA THR A 282 17.03 -17.41 -3.42
C THR A 282 16.66 -17.32 -4.89
N ASN A 283 17.63 -17.52 -5.79
CA ASN A 283 17.36 -17.75 -7.21
C ASN A 283 17.21 -19.26 -7.55
N ASP A 284 17.55 -20.13 -6.58
CA ASP A 284 17.58 -21.58 -6.75
C ASP A 284 16.72 -22.27 -5.67
N PRO A 285 15.38 -22.10 -5.67
CA PRO A 285 14.50 -22.69 -4.66
C PRO A 285 14.61 -24.20 -4.58
N GLY A 286 14.90 -24.87 -5.71
CA GLY A 286 15.12 -26.31 -5.77
C GLY A 286 16.28 -26.78 -4.90
N LEU A 287 17.37 -26.02 -4.77
CA LEU A 287 18.51 -26.36 -3.93
C LEU A 287 18.15 -26.28 -2.44
N ALA A 288 17.38 -25.26 -2.04
CA ALA A 288 16.89 -25.12 -0.67
C ALA A 288 16.00 -26.30 -0.28
N ILE A 289 15.06 -26.67 -1.14
CA ILE A 289 14.16 -27.82 -0.98
C ILE A 289 14.94 -29.12 -0.88
N GLN A 290 15.89 -29.34 -1.80
CA GLN A 290 16.72 -30.56 -1.81
C GLN A 290 17.54 -30.70 -0.53
N LYS A 291 18.09 -29.60 -0.02
CA LYS A 291 18.82 -29.62 1.25
C LYS A 291 17.86 -29.91 2.41
N GLY A 292 16.67 -29.31 2.43
CA GLY A 292 15.64 -29.59 3.42
C GLY A 292 15.27 -31.08 3.49
N LEU A 293 15.07 -31.72 2.34
CA LEU A 293 14.78 -33.16 2.23
C LEU A 293 15.86 -34.06 2.84
N SER A 294 17.09 -33.60 2.98
CA SER A 294 18.15 -34.38 3.65
C SER A 294 17.98 -34.49 5.17
N TYR A 295 17.11 -33.69 5.76
CA TYR A 295 16.82 -33.71 7.20
C TYR A 295 15.48 -34.37 7.53
N GLY A 296 14.53 -34.44 6.57
CA GLY A 296 13.23 -35.09 6.77
C GLY A 296 12.27 -34.78 5.62
N SER A 297 11.01 -35.17 5.78
CA SER A 297 9.96 -34.88 4.80
C SER A 297 9.51 -33.41 4.87
N LEU A 298 9.03 -32.86 3.75
CA LEU A 298 8.62 -31.47 3.65
C LEU A 298 7.10 -31.30 3.65
N THR A 299 6.65 -30.23 4.31
CA THR A 299 5.25 -29.80 4.29
C THR A 299 5.16 -28.27 4.23
N SER A 300 3.96 -27.74 3.95
CA SER A 300 3.69 -26.30 3.89
C SER A 300 4.67 -25.55 2.99
N MET A 301 4.92 -26.11 1.80
CA MET A 301 5.82 -25.49 0.82
C MET A 301 5.13 -24.34 0.10
N LYS A 302 5.83 -23.20 -0.01
CA LYS A 302 5.43 -22.03 -0.76
C LYS A 302 6.65 -21.48 -1.49
N ILE A 303 6.49 -21.14 -2.76
CA ILE A 303 7.50 -20.46 -3.56
C ILE A 303 6.81 -19.36 -4.34
N ASP A 304 7.17 -18.12 -4.06
CA ASP A 304 6.62 -16.95 -4.73
C ASP A 304 7.70 -16.27 -5.56
N ASN A 305 7.35 -15.79 -6.74
CA ASN A 305 8.22 -14.98 -7.56
C ASN A 305 8.04 -13.50 -7.18
N MET A 306 8.92 -12.98 -6.35
CA MET A 306 8.86 -11.61 -5.83
C MET A 306 8.95 -10.54 -6.94
N ARG A 307 9.52 -10.87 -8.10
CA ARG A 307 9.53 -9.95 -9.25
C ARG A 307 8.17 -9.84 -9.90
N GLU A 308 7.40 -10.93 -9.97
CA GLU A 308 6.02 -10.93 -10.46
C GLU A 308 5.09 -10.21 -9.49
N GLU A 309 5.20 -10.49 -8.19
CA GLU A 309 4.41 -9.82 -7.14
C GLU A 309 4.64 -8.30 -7.14
N HIS A 310 5.91 -7.88 -7.28
CA HIS A 310 6.23 -6.46 -7.40
C HIS A 310 5.60 -5.83 -8.65
N ASN A 311 5.70 -6.48 -9.82
CA ASN A 311 5.11 -5.99 -11.06
C ASN A 311 3.58 -5.89 -10.98
N GLU A 312 2.91 -6.90 -10.38
CA GLU A 312 1.46 -6.86 -10.18
C GLU A 312 1.04 -5.71 -9.27
N LYS A 313 1.82 -5.42 -8.23
CA LYS A 313 1.57 -4.28 -7.34
C LYS A 313 1.70 -2.95 -8.08
N VAL A 314 2.76 -2.77 -8.87
CA VAL A 314 2.98 -1.55 -9.69
C VAL A 314 1.80 -1.33 -10.65
N ILE A 315 1.31 -2.40 -11.31
CA ILE A 315 0.15 -2.32 -12.21
C ILE A 315 -1.11 -1.92 -11.44
N LYS A 316 -1.41 -2.57 -10.31
CA LYS A 316 -2.58 -2.26 -9.48
C LYS A 316 -2.55 -0.84 -8.92
N ASP A 317 -1.38 -0.35 -8.50
CA ASP A 317 -1.21 1.02 -8.03
C ASP A 317 -1.38 2.05 -9.15
N ALA A 318 -0.92 1.74 -10.37
CA ALA A 318 -1.15 2.58 -11.54
C ALA A 318 -2.64 2.63 -11.91
N GLU A 319 -3.35 1.50 -11.88
CA GLU A 319 -4.79 1.43 -12.12
C GLU A 319 -5.58 2.19 -11.04
N ARG A 320 -5.19 2.06 -9.76
CA ARG A 320 -5.80 2.81 -8.65
C ARG A 320 -5.60 4.31 -8.82
N LYS A 321 -4.38 4.77 -9.11
CA LYS A 321 -4.07 6.19 -9.36
C LYS A 321 -4.88 6.73 -10.53
N ALA A 322 -5.01 5.97 -11.62
CA ALA A 322 -5.83 6.35 -12.76
C ALA A 322 -7.33 6.43 -12.43
N ALA A 323 -7.84 5.52 -11.59
CA ALA A 323 -9.22 5.55 -11.12
C ALA A 323 -9.47 6.73 -10.16
N GLU A 324 -8.54 7.02 -9.24
CA GLU A 324 -8.62 8.17 -8.33
C GLU A 324 -8.55 9.50 -9.10
N GLN A 325 -7.70 9.61 -10.12
CA GLN A 325 -7.66 10.78 -11.00
C GLN A 325 -8.98 10.97 -11.74
N LYS A 326 -9.53 9.90 -12.32
CA LYS A 326 -10.85 9.96 -12.97
C LYS A 326 -11.96 10.35 -12.00
N ALA A 327 -11.93 9.83 -10.76
CA ALA A 327 -12.90 10.18 -9.72
C ALA A 327 -12.74 11.64 -9.27
N ALA A 328 -11.52 12.13 -9.10
CA ALA A 328 -11.23 13.52 -8.76
C ALA A 328 -11.63 14.47 -9.90
N GLU A 329 -11.32 14.12 -11.14
CA GLU A 329 -11.81 14.83 -12.33
C GLU A 329 -13.35 14.79 -12.39
N ALA A 330 -13.99 13.68 -12.00
CA ALA A 330 -15.44 13.57 -11.94
C ALA A 330 -16.07 14.44 -10.84
N ALA A 331 -15.40 14.65 -9.72
CA ALA A 331 -15.87 15.44 -8.59
C ALA A 331 -15.55 16.96 -8.71
N ALA A 332 -14.70 17.38 -9.65
CA ALA A 332 -14.37 18.78 -9.84
C ALA A 332 -15.61 19.59 -10.24
N PRO A 333 -15.86 20.77 -9.63
CA PRO A 333 -17.00 21.60 -9.99
C PRO A 333 -16.90 22.03 -11.45
N ARG A 334 -18.07 22.09 -12.14
CA ARG A 334 -18.13 22.60 -13.53
C ARG A 334 -17.72 24.07 -13.55
N LYS A 335 -16.96 24.46 -14.56
CA LYS A 335 -16.72 25.87 -14.87
C LYS A 335 -17.99 26.48 -15.42
N GLU A 336 -18.17 27.77 -15.28
CA GLU A 336 -19.30 28.49 -15.89
C GLU A 336 -19.23 28.43 -17.42
N VAL A 337 -18.02 28.61 -17.97
CA VAL A 337 -17.77 28.67 -19.41
C VAL A 337 -16.54 27.83 -19.80
N GLY A 338 -16.65 27.16 -20.95
CA GLY A 338 -15.55 26.43 -21.58
C GLY A 338 -15.49 26.67 -23.08
N PHE A 339 -14.32 26.44 -23.69
CA PHE A 339 -14.06 26.61 -25.10
C PHE A 339 -13.51 25.35 -25.74
N ILE A 340 -14.04 25.04 -26.93
CA ILE A 340 -13.52 23.97 -27.80
C ILE A 340 -13.13 24.62 -29.14
N ALA A 341 -11.93 24.38 -29.63
CA ALA A 341 -11.49 24.86 -30.95
C ALA A 341 -11.04 23.69 -31.82
N VAL A 342 -11.36 23.74 -33.10
CA VAL A 342 -10.76 22.86 -34.09
C VAL A 342 -9.48 23.53 -34.61
N SER A 343 -8.37 22.82 -34.55
CA SER A 343 -7.05 23.35 -34.96
C SER A 343 -6.16 22.21 -35.44
N ILE A 344 -5.10 22.54 -36.19
CA ILE A 344 -4.07 21.62 -36.65
C ILE A 344 -2.69 22.22 -36.49
N GLY A 345 -1.77 21.42 -35.99
CA GLY A 345 -0.38 21.82 -35.79
C GLY A 345 -0.11 22.38 -34.40
N GLU A 346 1.03 21.95 -33.84
CA GLU A 346 1.42 22.18 -32.44
C GLU A 346 1.42 23.67 -32.07
N GLY A 347 1.98 24.53 -32.91
CA GLY A 347 2.05 25.97 -32.64
C GLY A 347 0.67 26.64 -32.59
N MET A 348 -0.30 26.22 -33.41
CA MET A 348 -1.67 26.77 -33.35
C MET A 348 -2.41 26.22 -32.14
N ASN A 349 -2.19 24.98 -31.77
CA ASN A 349 -2.73 24.36 -30.57
C ASN A 349 -2.25 25.09 -29.31
N GLU A 350 -0.97 25.45 -29.25
CA GLU A 350 -0.41 26.24 -28.13
C GLU A 350 -1.02 27.63 -28.02
N ILE A 351 -1.26 28.31 -29.16
CA ILE A 351 -1.94 29.62 -29.17
C ILE A 351 -3.35 29.47 -28.56
N PHE A 352 -4.15 28.52 -28.99
CA PHE A 352 -5.50 28.32 -28.45
C PHE A 352 -5.48 27.96 -26.97
N LYS A 353 -4.56 27.10 -26.54
CA LYS A 353 -4.36 26.78 -25.10
C LYS A 353 -3.99 28.03 -24.30
N GLY A 354 -3.08 28.83 -24.81
CA GLY A 354 -2.67 30.13 -24.21
C GLY A 354 -3.81 31.13 -24.08
N LEU A 355 -4.83 31.05 -24.94
CA LEU A 355 -6.04 31.87 -24.90
C LEU A 355 -7.13 31.30 -23.99
N GLY A 356 -6.88 30.17 -23.32
CA GLY A 356 -7.83 29.56 -22.37
C GLY A 356 -8.82 28.58 -23.01
N VAL A 357 -8.55 28.08 -24.23
CA VAL A 357 -9.35 27.01 -24.85
C VAL A 357 -9.12 25.71 -24.09
N ASP A 358 -10.18 25.09 -23.58
CA ASP A 358 -10.14 23.93 -22.72
C ASP A 358 -9.85 22.62 -23.47
N TYR A 359 -10.32 22.51 -24.71
CA TYR A 359 -10.11 21.32 -25.54
C TYR A 359 -9.89 21.69 -27.03
N ILE A 360 -8.94 20.98 -27.63
CA ILE A 360 -8.64 21.15 -29.06
C ILE A 360 -8.97 19.86 -29.79
N ILE A 361 -9.79 19.97 -30.81
CA ILE A 361 -10.06 18.88 -31.76
C ILE A 361 -9.05 19.02 -32.89
N GLU A 362 -8.15 18.04 -33.03
CA GLU A 362 -7.20 18.06 -34.15
C GLU A 362 -7.90 17.69 -35.47
N GLY A 363 -7.81 18.61 -36.44
CA GLY A 363 -8.40 18.40 -37.76
C GLY A 363 -8.65 19.69 -38.53
N GLY A 364 -9.30 19.57 -39.68
CA GLY A 364 -9.80 20.75 -40.43
C GLY A 364 -9.17 21.02 -41.78
N GLN A 365 -8.08 20.32 -42.19
CA GLN A 365 -7.55 20.45 -43.55
C GLN A 365 -7.73 19.19 -44.40
N THR A 366 -7.37 18.01 -43.87
CA THR A 366 -7.46 16.73 -44.57
C THR A 366 -8.48 15.80 -43.98
N MET A 367 -8.80 15.93 -42.67
CA MET A 367 -9.87 15.23 -41.98
C MET A 367 -10.73 16.21 -41.20
N ASN A 368 -12.00 16.31 -41.58
CA ASN A 368 -12.96 17.12 -40.82
C ASN A 368 -13.48 16.29 -39.65
N PRO A 369 -13.46 16.83 -38.42
CA PRO A 369 -14.09 16.18 -37.27
C PRO A 369 -15.57 15.87 -37.55
N SER A 370 -15.99 14.69 -37.10
CA SER A 370 -17.39 14.28 -37.15
C SER A 370 -18.21 14.94 -36.04
N THR A 371 -19.53 14.81 -36.10
CA THR A 371 -20.43 15.19 -35.00
C THR A 371 -20.07 14.45 -33.71
N GLU A 372 -19.69 13.17 -33.81
CA GLU A 372 -19.26 12.33 -32.68
C GLU A 372 -17.95 12.85 -32.05
N ASP A 373 -16.97 13.28 -32.85
CA ASP A 373 -15.72 13.86 -32.33
C ASP A 373 -15.99 15.14 -31.53
N ILE A 374 -16.94 15.96 -31.99
CA ILE A 374 -17.34 17.19 -31.28
C ILE A 374 -18.07 16.84 -29.98
N MET A 375 -18.97 15.86 -29.99
CA MET A 375 -19.65 15.41 -28.77
C MET A 375 -18.66 14.85 -27.75
N ASN A 376 -17.72 14.03 -28.18
CA ASN A 376 -16.65 13.50 -27.34
C ASN A 376 -15.77 14.63 -26.73
N ALA A 377 -15.56 15.70 -27.45
CA ALA A 377 -14.85 16.88 -26.94
C ALA A 377 -15.69 17.62 -25.89
N VAL A 378 -16.99 17.79 -26.14
CA VAL A 378 -17.94 18.40 -25.20
C VAL A 378 -18.00 17.64 -23.89
N ASP A 379 -17.98 16.29 -23.93
CA ASP A 379 -17.99 15.45 -22.74
C ASP A 379 -16.71 15.68 -21.87
N LYS A 380 -15.57 15.92 -22.51
CA LYS A 380 -14.30 16.19 -21.83
C LYS A 380 -14.21 17.58 -21.20
N VAL A 381 -15.00 18.53 -21.65
CA VAL A 381 -15.00 19.89 -21.09
C VAL A 381 -16.07 20.01 -20.02
N LYS A 382 -15.64 20.26 -18.79
CA LYS A 382 -16.52 20.43 -17.62
C LYS A 382 -16.93 21.90 -17.48
N ALA A 383 -17.88 22.30 -18.28
CA ALA A 383 -18.48 23.62 -18.23
C ALA A 383 -19.99 23.54 -18.46
N ASP A 384 -20.74 24.49 -17.91
CA ASP A 384 -22.18 24.60 -18.10
C ASP A 384 -22.52 25.18 -19.49
N THR A 385 -21.71 26.17 -19.95
CA THR A 385 -21.78 26.71 -21.30
C THR A 385 -20.48 26.43 -22.05
N ILE A 386 -20.56 25.87 -23.26
CA ILE A 386 -19.40 25.56 -24.09
C ILE A 386 -19.52 26.26 -25.43
N TYR A 387 -18.50 27.06 -25.77
CA TYR A 387 -18.39 27.68 -27.12
C TYR A 387 -17.51 26.77 -27.99
N VAL A 388 -18.04 26.43 -29.18
CA VAL A 388 -17.30 25.64 -30.18
C VAL A 388 -16.88 26.54 -31.33
N LEU A 389 -15.59 26.51 -31.64
CA LEU A 389 -14.95 27.28 -32.71
C LEU A 389 -14.52 26.32 -33.83
N PRO A 390 -15.35 26.07 -34.85
CA PRO A 390 -15.06 25.11 -35.92
C PRO A 390 -13.83 25.49 -36.77
N ASN A 391 -13.56 26.79 -36.95
CA ASN A 391 -12.42 27.33 -37.69
C ASN A 391 -12.31 26.85 -39.15
N ASN A 392 -13.37 26.21 -39.65
CA ASN A 392 -13.52 25.69 -40.99
C ASN A 392 -15.00 25.64 -41.38
N LYS A 393 -15.34 26.16 -42.55
CA LYS A 393 -16.74 26.16 -43.04
C LYS A 393 -17.38 24.78 -43.12
N ASN A 394 -16.57 23.73 -43.39
CA ASN A 394 -17.06 22.38 -43.56
C ASN A 394 -17.41 21.70 -42.22
N ILE A 395 -16.95 22.23 -41.08
CA ILE A 395 -17.15 21.69 -39.74
C ILE A 395 -18.33 22.36 -39.04
N ILE A 396 -18.77 23.55 -39.47
CA ILE A 396 -19.87 24.28 -38.84
C ILE A 396 -21.14 23.42 -38.75
N LEU A 397 -21.48 22.72 -39.83
CA LEU A 397 -22.66 21.88 -39.83
C LEU A 397 -22.61 20.73 -38.83
N ALA A 398 -21.46 20.08 -38.72
CA ALA A 398 -21.25 19.02 -37.72
C ALA A 398 -21.34 19.58 -36.29
N ALA A 399 -20.83 20.77 -36.04
CA ALA A 399 -20.92 21.46 -34.75
C ALA A 399 -22.37 21.84 -34.40
N GLU A 400 -23.14 22.35 -35.36
CA GLU A 400 -24.58 22.63 -35.17
C GLU A 400 -25.41 21.35 -34.92
N GLN A 401 -25.03 20.28 -35.56
CA GLN A 401 -25.68 18.98 -35.33
C GLN A 401 -25.35 18.46 -33.92
N ALA A 402 -24.11 18.55 -33.47
CA ALA A 402 -23.72 18.24 -32.12
C ALA A 402 -24.50 19.06 -31.08
N ARG A 403 -24.70 20.36 -31.32
CA ARG A 403 -25.50 21.24 -30.48
C ARG A 403 -26.91 20.72 -30.25
N SER A 404 -27.54 20.13 -31.28
CA SER A 404 -28.90 19.61 -31.17
C SER A 404 -28.98 18.27 -30.37
N LEU A 405 -27.87 17.62 -30.11
CA LEU A 405 -27.77 16.33 -29.43
C LEU A 405 -27.30 16.45 -27.97
N VAL A 406 -26.74 17.59 -27.60
CA VAL A 406 -26.26 17.84 -26.21
C VAL A 406 -27.40 18.35 -25.36
N GLU A 407 -27.75 17.61 -24.28
CA GLU A 407 -28.91 17.94 -23.41
C GLU A 407 -28.48 18.51 -22.04
N ASP A 408 -27.31 18.13 -21.53
CA ASP A 408 -26.86 18.44 -20.16
C ASP A 408 -26.00 19.69 -20.03
N LYS A 409 -25.67 20.33 -21.17
CA LYS A 409 -24.82 21.52 -21.26
C LYS A 409 -25.35 22.46 -22.35
N LYS A 410 -25.06 23.74 -22.20
CA LYS A 410 -25.41 24.72 -23.25
C LYS A 410 -24.28 24.79 -24.27
N LEU A 411 -24.47 24.20 -25.46
CA LEU A 411 -23.51 24.23 -26.54
C LEU A 411 -23.83 25.41 -27.50
N ILE A 412 -22.86 26.28 -27.72
CA ILE A 412 -22.98 27.45 -28.62
C ILE A 412 -21.92 27.34 -29.71
N VAL A 413 -22.34 27.31 -30.95
CA VAL A 413 -21.44 27.29 -32.10
C VAL A 413 -21.14 28.73 -32.55
N ILE A 414 -19.88 29.12 -32.52
CA ILE A 414 -19.39 30.36 -33.10
C ILE A 414 -18.91 30.05 -34.52
N PRO A 415 -19.61 30.46 -35.58
CA PRO A 415 -19.42 29.94 -36.94
C PRO A 415 -18.12 30.51 -37.61
N SER A 416 -16.99 30.33 -36.94
CA SER A 416 -15.67 30.68 -37.44
C SER A 416 -15.27 29.81 -38.62
N LYS A 417 -14.81 30.39 -39.70
CA LYS A 417 -14.46 29.75 -40.96
C LYS A 417 -12.94 29.61 -41.14
N THR A 418 -12.19 30.27 -40.29
CA THR A 418 -10.72 30.32 -40.33
C THR A 418 -10.17 30.38 -38.91
N VAL A 419 -8.94 29.93 -38.71
CA VAL A 419 -8.23 30.01 -37.42
C VAL A 419 -8.13 31.44 -36.89
N PRO A 420 -7.76 32.44 -37.69
CA PRO A 420 -7.75 33.86 -37.25
C PRO A 420 -9.12 34.34 -36.74
N GLN A 421 -10.23 33.90 -37.35
CA GLN A 421 -11.57 34.22 -36.87
C GLN A 421 -11.83 33.59 -35.50
N GLY A 422 -11.44 32.34 -35.31
CA GLY A 422 -11.59 31.65 -34.01
C GLY A 422 -10.76 32.32 -32.90
N ILE A 423 -9.53 32.70 -33.19
CA ILE A 423 -8.68 33.45 -32.26
C ILE A 423 -9.36 34.74 -31.85
N THR A 424 -9.83 35.55 -32.86
CA THR A 424 -10.51 36.81 -32.60
C THR A 424 -11.77 36.60 -31.76
N ALA A 425 -12.54 35.56 -32.02
CA ALA A 425 -13.73 35.23 -31.21
C ALA A 425 -13.37 35.00 -29.75
N VAL A 426 -12.38 34.16 -29.46
CA VAL A 426 -11.98 33.85 -28.08
C VAL A 426 -11.46 35.09 -27.35
N VAL A 427 -10.61 35.88 -27.99
CA VAL A 427 -10.04 37.13 -27.41
C VAL A 427 -11.10 38.15 -27.05
N ASN A 428 -12.24 38.14 -27.75
CA ASN A 428 -13.35 39.08 -27.54
C ASN A 428 -14.47 38.50 -26.65
N TYR A 429 -14.23 37.41 -25.98
CA TYR A 429 -15.13 36.94 -24.92
C TYR A 429 -15.08 37.89 -23.71
N ILE A 430 -16.25 38.24 -23.17
CA ILE A 430 -16.39 39.19 -22.05
C ILE A 430 -16.91 38.39 -20.84
N ASP A 431 -16.06 38.32 -19.82
CA ASP A 431 -16.42 37.61 -18.58
C ASP A 431 -17.59 38.34 -17.87
N GLY A 432 -18.54 37.54 -17.35
CA GLY A 432 -19.73 38.06 -16.64
C GLY A 432 -20.90 38.46 -17.55
N GLU A 433 -20.76 38.50 -18.89
CA GLU A 433 -21.88 38.73 -19.80
C GLU A 433 -22.64 37.42 -20.08
N SER A 434 -23.92 37.54 -20.49
CA SER A 434 -24.70 36.34 -20.83
C SER A 434 -24.14 35.59 -22.03
N ALA A 435 -24.44 34.30 -22.09
CA ALA A 435 -23.93 33.44 -23.15
C ALA A 435 -24.35 33.89 -24.57
N GLU A 436 -25.56 34.42 -24.71
CA GLU A 436 -26.09 34.93 -25.95
C GLU A 436 -25.40 36.26 -26.37
N VAL A 437 -25.23 37.16 -25.43
CA VAL A 437 -24.55 38.46 -25.69
C VAL A 437 -23.10 38.21 -26.11
N ASN A 438 -22.42 37.29 -25.41
CA ASN A 438 -21.05 36.90 -25.78
C ASN A 438 -20.98 36.23 -27.16
N ALA A 439 -21.93 35.36 -27.51
CA ALA A 439 -21.97 34.73 -28.83
C ALA A 439 -22.14 35.79 -29.94
N GLU A 440 -23.08 36.74 -29.78
CA GLU A 440 -23.29 37.83 -30.73
C GLU A 440 -22.07 38.72 -30.87
N HIS A 441 -21.44 39.11 -29.75
CA HIS A 441 -20.24 39.92 -29.74
C HIS A 441 -19.07 39.25 -30.45
N MET A 442 -18.80 37.96 -30.11
CA MET A 442 -17.74 37.17 -30.75
C MET A 442 -17.97 37.07 -32.29
N VAL A 443 -19.23 36.85 -32.71
CA VAL A 443 -19.59 36.75 -34.13
C VAL A 443 -19.38 38.11 -34.83
N GLN A 444 -19.74 39.24 -34.21
CA GLN A 444 -19.54 40.57 -34.78
C GLN A 444 -18.06 40.90 -34.95
N GLU A 445 -17.24 40.61 -33.92
CA GLU A 445 -15.81 40.93 -33.96
C GLU A 445 -15.06 40.00 -34.94
N MET A 446 -15.36 38.70 -35.01
CA MET A 446 -14.72 37.83 -35.98
C MET A 446 -15.10 38.17 -37.44
N ALA A 447 -16.26 38.79 -37.68
CA ALA A 447 -16.68 39.21 -39.03
C ALA A 447 -15.80 40.33 -39.61
N ARG A 448 -15.07 41.06 -38.76
CA ARG A 448 -14.12 42.12 -39.19
C ARG A 448 -12.80 41.51 -39.68
N VAL A 449 -12.56 40.21 -39.41
CA VAL A 449 -11.29 39.56 -39.80
C VAL A 449 -11.33 39.20 -41.29
N LYS A 450 -10.34 39.69 -42.01
CA LYS A 450 -10.06 39.26 -43.40
C LYS A 450 -8.97 38.23 -43.39
N SER A 451 -9.28 36.98 -43.73
CA SER A 451 -8.31 35.91 -43.80
C SER A 451 -7.85 35.68 -45.22
N GLY A 452 -6.54 35.64 -45.42
CA GLY A 452 -5.91 35.18 -46.66
C GLY A 452 -5.32 33.78 -46.44
N GLN A 453 -5.46 32.91 -47.43
CA GLN A 453 -4.89 31.57 -47.39
C GLN A 453 -4.01 31.37 -48.63
N VAL A 454 -2.76 30.97 -48.41
CA VAL A 454 -1.85 30.55 -49.44
C VAL A 454 -1.77 29.03 -49.43
N THR A 455 -2.06 28.41 -50.57
CA THR A 455 -1.98 27.00 -50.76
C THR A 455 -1.19 26.64 -52.01
N TYR A 456 -0.56 25.46 -52.06
CA TYR A 456 0.08 24.94 -53.24
C TYR A 456 -0.52 23.59 -53.59
N ALA A 457 -0.70 23.34 -54.88
CA ALA A 457 -1.15 22.03 -55.35
C ALA A 457 0.04 21.29 -55.95
N GLN A 458 0.32 20.08 -55.45
CA GLN A 458 1.19 19.15 -56.15
C GLN A 458 0.39 18.47 -57.28
N ARG A 459 0.65 18.85 -58.53
CA ARG A 459 0.21 18.08 -59.68
C ARG A 459 1.21 16.96 -59.94
N TYR A 460 0.82 15.73 -59.70
CA TYR A 460 1.50 14.64 -60.31
C TYR A 460 1.14 14.63 -61.81
N GLY A 461 2.13 15.06 -62.65
CA GLY A 461 2.00 14.86 -64.10
C GLY A 461 2.10 13.38 -64.41
N HIS A 462 1.16 12.89 -65.22
CA HIS A 462 1.26 11.62 -65.89
C HIS A 462 2.24 11.69 -67.02
#